data_f803a40e30faf9ca326e50da0402debf
#
_entry.id   f803a40e30faf9ca326e50da0402debf
#
_cell.length_a   1.000
_cell.length_b   1.000
_cell.length_c   1.000
_cell.angle_alpha   90.00
_cell.angle_beta   90.00
_cell.angle_gamma   90.00
#
_symmetry.space_group_name_H-M   'P 1'
#
loop_
_entity.id
_entity.type
_entity.pdbx_description
1 polymer ?
#
loop_
_entity_poly.entity_id
_entity_poly.type
_entity_poly.pdbx_seq_one_letter_code
_entity_poly.pdbx_strand_id
1 'polypeptide(L)'
;VMVVHGPPGTGKTTTLVEAIYETLKRESQVLVCAQSNMAVDWISERLVDRGVNVLRIGNPTRVNDKMLSFTYERRFESHPDYPQLWAIRKALRQLKQHRKAAGSGFHQKLERLQERATELEIRIKAQLFGEARVIASTLTGAANRLLVGQKYQTLFIDEAAQALEAACWIAIRKVHRVVLAG
;
A
#
# COMPACT_ATOMS: atom_id res chain seq x y z
N VAL A 1 0.69 -20.38 -12.32
CA VAL A 1 1.69 -20.26 -11.24
C VAL A 1 3.06 -20.48 -11.83
N MET A 2 3.98 -19.59 -11.53
CA MET A 2 5.40 -19.72 -11.87
C MET A 2 6.21 -19.82 -10.57
N VAL A 3 7.20 -20.67 -10.53
CA VAL A 3 8.03 -20.88 -9.33
C VAL A 3 9.49 -20.60 -9.67
N VAL A 4 10.13 -19.72 -8.88
CA VAL A 4 11.58 -19.50 -8.92
C VAL A 4 12.17 -20.24 -7.71
N HIS A 5 12.90 -21.29 -7.99
CA HIS A 5 13.45 -22.19 -6.94
C HIS A 5 14.97 -22.16 -6.93
N GLY A 6 15.55 -22.26 -5.73
CA GLY A 6 16.99 -22.33 -5.52
C GLY A 6 17.34 -22.27 -4.04
N PRO A 7 18.54 -22.74 -3.63
CA PRO A 7 18.98 -22.65 -2.25
C PRO A 7 19.24 -21.20 -1.82
N PRO A 8 19.32 -20.92 -0.51
CA PRO A 8 19.64 -19.58 0.00
C PRO A 8 20.93 -19.03 -0.60
N GLY A 9 20.95 -17.71 -0.90
CA GLY A 9 22.13 -17.04 -1.46
C GLY A 9 22.35 -17.21 -2.96
N THR A 10 21.40 -17.77 -3.70
CA THR A 10 21.50 -18.00 -5.16
C THR A 10 20.97 -16.87 -6.02
N GLY A 11 20.66 -15.71 -5.45
CA GLY A 11 20.14 -14.57 -6.19
C GLY A 11 18.66 -14.65 -6.57
N LYS A 12 17.86 -15.47 -5.89
CA LYS A 12 16.40 -15.60 -6.14
C LYS A 12 15.68 -14.27 -6.06
N THR A 13 16.00 -13.44 -5.06
CA THR A 13 15.36 -12.13 -4.88
C THR A 13 15.75 -11.18 -5.99
N THR A 14 17.00 -11.21 -6.45
CA THR A 14 17.45 -10.43 -7.62
C THR A 14 16.71 -10.85 -8.88
N THR A 15 16.53 -12.14 -9.10
CA THR A 15 15.74 -12.68 -10.21
C THR A 15 14.28 -12.23 -10.11
N LEU A 16 13.71 -12.22 -8.91
CA LEU A 16 12.35 -11.76 -8.67
C LEU A 16 12.19 -10.27 -9.03
N VAL A 17 13.12 -9.43 -8.63
CA VAL A 17 13.14 -8.00 -8.98
C VAL A 17 13.16 -7.81 -10.50
N GLU A 18 13.98 -8.57 -11.22
CA GLU A 18 14.01 -8.53 -12.69
C GLU A 18 12.67 -8.97 -13.29
N ALA A 19 12.07 -10.04 -12.76
CA ALA A 19 10.77 -10.53 -13.22
C ALA A 19 9.66 -9.48 -13.00
N ILE A 20 9.66 -8.80 -11.87
CA ILE A 20 8.74 -7.69 -11.58
C ILE A 20 8.92 -6.57 -12.60
N TYR A 21 10.15 -6.14 -12.81
CA TYR A 21 10.46 -5.07 -13.74
C TYR A 21 10.02 -5.40 -15.17
N GLU A 22 10.29 -6.61 -15.64
CA GLU A 22 9.84 -7.07 -16.96
C GLU A 22 8.31 -7.15 -17.06
N THR A 23 7.62 -7.60 -16.00
CA THR A 23 6.16 -7.65 -15.97
C THR A 23 5.54 -6.26 -16.08
N LEU A 24 6.15 -5.25 -15.46
CA LEU A 24 5.68 -3.87 -15.51
C LEU A 24 5.76 -3.22 -16.90
N LYS A 25 6.47 -3.83 -17.84
CA LYS A 25 6.43 -3.42 -19.25
C LYS A 25 5.10 -3.77 -19.92
N ARG A 26 4.36 -4.73 -19.39
CA ARG A 26 3.10 -5.26 -19.93
C ARG A 26 1.89 -5.00 -19.06
N GLU A 27 2.10 -4.85 -17.76
CA GLU A 27 1.05 -4.61 -16.77
C GLU A 27 1.24 -3.25 -16.12
N SER A 28 0.15 -2.56 -15.86
CA SER A 28 0.19 -1.23 -15.24
C SER A 28 0.60 -1.28 -13.77
N GLN A 29 0.24 -2.35 -13.07
CA GLN A 29 0.42 -2.46 -11.63
C GLN A 29 0.51 -3.93 -11.21
N VAL A 30 1.38 -4.24 -10.26
CA VAL A 30 1.53 -5.57 -9.67
C VAL A 30 1.48 -5.50 -8.14
N LEU A 31 1.10 -6.60 -7.51
CA LEU A 31 1.18 -6.80 -6.07
C LEU A 31 2.43 -7.60 -5.74
N VAL A 32 3.23 -7.13 -4.78
CA VAL A 32 4.46 -7.79 -4.31
C VAL A 32 4.35 -8.04 -2.83
N CYS A 33 4.50 -9.28 -2.42
CA CYS A 33 4.44 -9.69 -1.02
C CYS A 33 5.65 -10.53 -0.62
N ALA A 34 5.97 -10.49 0.65
CA ALA A 34 6.92 -11.40 1.28
C ALA A 34 6.48 -11.72 2.71
N GLN A 35 7.06 -12.76 3.30
CA GLN A 35 6.77 -13.14 4.67
C GLN A 35 7.23 -12.08 5.67
N SER A 36 8.43 -11.52 5.49
CA SER A 36 9.02 -10.54 6.42
C SER A 36 8.97 -9.12 5.88
N ASN A 37 8.89 -8.14 6.79
CA ASN A 37 9.05 -6.72 6.45
C ASN A 37 10.41 -6.42 5.81
N MET A 38 11.47 -7.08 6.30
CA MET A 38 12.82 -6.91 5.77
C MET A 38 12.88 -7.29 4.29
N ALA A 39 12.30 -8.41 3.89
CA ALA A 39 12.27 -8.85 2.50
C ALA A 39 11.45 -7.92 1.62
N VAL A 40 10.28 -7.47 2.10
CA VAL A 40 9.47 -6.48 1.37
C VAL A 40 10.25 -5.19 1.13
N ASP A 41 10.91 -4.68 2.16
CA ASP A 41 11.69 -3.44 2.05
C ASP A 41 12.87 -3.60 1.10
N TRP A 42 13.57 -4.73 1.17
CA TRP A 42 14.72 -5.01 0.29
C TRP A 42 14.31 -5.03 -1.20
N ILE A 43 13.23 -5.73 -1.53
CA ILE A 43 12.69 -5.76 -2.90
C ILE A 43 12.26 -4.36 -3.34
N SER A 44 11.53 -3.66 -2.46
CA SER A 44 11.02 -2.32 -2.73
C SER A 44 12.14 -1.33 -3.00
N GLU A 45 13.22 -1.39 -2.23
CA GLU A 45 14.41 -0.54 -2.46
C GLU A 45 15.04 -0.78 -3.83
N ARG A 46 15.18 -2.04 -4.24
CA ARG A 46 15.72 -2.38 -5.57
C ARG A 46 14.85 -1.83 -6.69
N LEU A 47 13.54 -1.90 -6.53
CA LEU A 47 12.59 -1.36 -7.51
C LEU A 47 12.62 0.18 -7.55
N VAL A 48 12.67 0.82 -6.40
CA VAL A 48 12.81 2.29 -6.30
C VAL A 48 14.10 2.77 -6.94
N ASP A 49 15.21 2.08 -6.72
CA ASP A 49 16.50 2.41 -7.32
C ASP A 49 16.47 2.33 -8.87
N ARG A 50 15.54 1.56 -9.43
CA ARG A 50 15.29 1.47 -10.87
C ARG A 50 14.21 2.43 -11.37
N GLY A 51 13.76 3.36 -10.54
CA GLY A 51 12.77 4.37 -10.90
C GLY A 51 11.32 3.90 -10.87
N VAL A 52 11.03 2.75 -10.25
CA VAL A 52 9.67 2.23 -10.13
C VAL A 52 8.94 2.94 -8.98
N ASN A 53 7.71 3.40 -9.25
CA ASN A 53 6.86 3.97 -8.21
C ASN A 53 6.27 2.85 -7.34
N VAL A 54 6.80 2.70 -6.13
CA VAL A 54 6.38 1.71 -5.15
C VAL A 54 5.55 2.39 -4.07
N LEU A 55 4.38 1.82 -3.77
CA LEU A 55 3.56 2.19 -2.61
C LEU A 55 3.66 1.07 -1.57
N ARG A 56 4.29 1.38 -0.43
CA ARG A 56 4.52 0.45 0.66
C ARG A 56 3.33 0.46 1.62
N ILE A 57 2.65 -0.67 1.74
CA ILE A 57 1.52 -0.86 2.65
C ILE A 57 1.99 -1.61 3.89
N GLY A 58 1.69 -1.09 5.06
CA GLY A 58 2.03 -1.70 6.34
C GLY A 58 2.22 -0.66 7.44
N ASN A 59 2.55 -1.13 8.64
CA ASN A 59 2.80 -0.24 9.78
C ASN A 59 4.14 0.50 9.56
N PRO A 60 4.15 1.84 9.50
CA PRO A 60 5.37 2.62 9.28
C PRO A 60 6.49 2.33 10.30
N THR A 61 6.15 1.92 11.52
CA THR A 61 7.14 1.59 12.56
C THR A 61 7.94 0.31 12.25
N ARG A 62 7.46 -0.51 11.30
CA ARG A 62 8.10 -1.76 10.87
C ARG A 62 8.77 -1.65 9.50
N VAL A 63 8.72 -0.48 8.91
CA VAL A 63 9.33 -0.18 7.61
C VAL A 63 10.69 0.46 7.87
N ASN A 64 11.71 0.11 7.08
CA ASN A 64 13.04 0.70 7.24
C ASN A 64 13.06 2.18 6.83
N ASP A 65 14.12 2.90 7.23
CA ASP A 65 14.21 4.34 7.03
C ASP A 65 14.18 4.74 5.55
N LYS A 66 14.81 3.97 4.67
CA LYS A 66 14.84 4.24 3.22
C LYS A 66 13.45 4.15 2.60
N MET A 67 12.64 3.19 3.04
CA MET A 67 11.30 2.97 2.49
C MET A 67 10.20 3.75 3.21
N LEU A 68 10.51 4.42 4.32
CA LEU A 68 9.53 5.12 5.13
C LEU A 68 8.76 6.20 4.34
N SER A 69 9.44 6.97 3.49
CA SER A 69 8.81 7.99 2.65
C SER A 69 7.91 7.41 1.55
N PHE A 70 8.02 6.13 1.27
CA PHE A 70 7.20 5.41 0.28
C PHE A 70 5.99 4.73 0.89
N THR A 71 5.81 4.81 2.21
CA THR A 71 4.61 4.30 2.87
C THR A 71 3.37 5.10 2.48
N TYR A 72 2.22 4.44 2.50
CA TYR A 72 0.94 5.10 2.22
C TYR A 72 0.73 6.32 3.12
N GLU A 73 1.00 6.18 4.42
CA GLU A 73 0.79 7.24 5.41
C GLU A 73 1.65 8.47 5.11
N ARG A 74 2.92 8.29 4.78
CA ARG A 74 3.82 9.41 4.45
C ARG A 74 3.45 10.07 3.14
N ARG A 75 3.12 9.29 2.12
CA ARG A 75 2.66 9.85 0.83
C ARG A 75 1.32 10.55 0.95
N PHE A 76 0.44 10.03 1.79
CA PHE A 76 -0.85 10.67 2.09
C PHE A 76 -0.64 12.06 2.69
N GLU A 77 0.20 12.16 3.73
CA GLU A 77 0.53 13.43 4.39
C GLU A 77 1.28 14.41 3.47
N SER A 78 2.01 13.92 2.48
CA SER A 78 2.75 14.73 1.51
C SER A 78 1.91 15.14 0.28
N HIS A 79 0.69 14.65 0.19
CA HIS A 79 -0.19 14.98 -0.95
C HIS A 79 -0.58 16.46 -0.94
N PRO A 80 -0.65 17.13 -2.11
CA PRO A 80 -1.02 18.55 -2.19
C PRO A 80 -2.36 18.91 -1.55
N ASP A 81 -3.32 17.98 -1.53
CA ASP A 81 -4.65 18.18 -0.92
C ASP A 81 -4.68 17.89 0.59
N TYR A 82 -3.61 17.34 1.16
CA TYR A 82 -3.57 17.01 2.59
C TYR A 82 -3.74 18.23 3.51
N PRO A 83 -3.13 19.40 3.27
CA PRO A 83 -3.34 20.57 4.13
C PRO A 83 -4.80 20.97 4.24
N GLN A 84 -5.58 20.90 3.15
CA GLN A 84 -7.01 21.16 3.17
C GLN A 84 -7.75 20.12 4.02
N LEU A 85 -7.44 18.85 3.86
CA LEU A 85 -8.01 17.76 4.67
C LEU A 85 -7.68 17.94 6.16
N TRP A 86 -6.44 18.29 6.46
CA TRP A 86 -6.01 18.54 7.85
C TRP A 86 -6.80 19.70 8.48
N ALA A 87 -7.01 20.80 7.73
CA ALA A 87 -7.80 21.93 8.19
C ALA A 87 -9.25 21.53 8.47
N ILE A 88 -9.85 20.73 7.59
CA ILE A 88 -11.22 20.22 7.77
C ILE A 88 -11.30 19.30 9.01
N ARG A 89 -10.36 18.39 9.18
CA ARG A 89 -10.29 17.52 10.36
C ARG A 89 -10.15 18.30 11.67
N LYS A 90 -9.35 19.39 11.63
CA LYS A 90 -9.23 20.31 12.77
C LYS A 90 -10.56 21.02 13.07
N ALA A 91 -11.22 21.53 12.04
CA ALA A 91 -12.54 22.17 12.19
C ALA A 91 -13.59 21.18 12.74
N LEU A 92 -13.60 19.94 12.29
CA LEU A 92 -14.47 18.88 12.81
C LEU A 92 -14.24 18.60 14.30
N ARG A 93 -12.97 18.53 14.72
CA ARG A 93 -12.66 18.35 16.15
C ARG A 93 -13.16 19.52 16.97
N GLN A 94 -12.92 20.75 16.54
CA GLN A 94 -13.39 21.95 17.22
C GLN A 94 -14.91 22.01 17.32
N LEU A 95 -15.59 21.70 16.23
CA LEU A 95 -17.06 21.70 16.17
C LEU A 95 -17.65 20.67 17.15
N LYS A 96 -17.06 19.48 17.24
CA LYS A 96 -17.49 18.44 18.18
C LYS A 96 -17.24 18.83 19.64
N GLN A 97 -16.11 19.49 19.93
CA GLN A 97 -15.78 19.97 21.28
C GLN A 97 -16.74 21.08 21.76
N HIS A 98 -17.18 21.94 20.85
CA HIS A 98 -18.04 23.08 21.15
C HIS A 98 -19.51 22.87 20.74
N ARG A 99 -19.99 21.62 20.74
CA ARG A 99 -21.31 21.23 20.30
C ARG A 99 -22.44 22.06 20.91
N LYS A 100 -22.36 22.34 22.24
CA LYS A 100 -23.38 23.11 22.94
C LYS A 100 -23.42 24.60 22.52
N ALA A 101 -22.31 25.16 22.09
CA ALA A 101 -22.18 26.55 21.66
C ALA A 101 -22.50 26.76 20.16
N ALA A 102 -22.62 25.68 19.38
CA ALA A 102 -22.74 25.76 17.93
C ALA A 102 -24.14 26.16 17.41
N GLY A 103 -25.17 26.12 18.29
CA GLY A 103 -26.54 26.56 17.96
C GLY A 103 -27.25 25.73 16.90
N SER A 104 -28.22 26.33 16.21
CA SER A 104 -28.94 25.71 15.09
C SER A 104 -28.03 25.55 13.88
N GLY A 105 -28.20 24.47 13.13
CA GLY A 105 -27.36 24.17 11.95
C GLY A 105 -26.09 23.39 12.26
N PHE A 106 -25.87 22.99 13.51
CA PHE A 106 -24.74 22.14 13.91
C PHE A 106 -24.62 20.88 13.05
N HIS A 107 -25.71 20.14 12.90
CA HIS A 107 -25.74 18.90 12.14
C HIS A 107 -25.41 19.09 10.66
N GLN A 108 -25.96 20.13 10.04
CA GLN A 108 -25.69 20.46 8.63
C GLN A 108 -24.22 20.80 8.41
N LYS A 109 -23.65 21.61 9.31
CA LYS A 109 -22.23 21.99 9.23
C LYS A 109 -21.33 20.79 9.44
N LEU A 110 -21.64 19.95 10.42
CA LEU A 110 -20.91 18.71 10.70
C LEU A 110 -20.91 17.79 9.49
N GLU A 111 -22.09 17.57 8.90
CA GLU A 111 -22.29 16.71 7.73
C GLU A 111 -21.48 17.19 6.52
N ARG A 112 -21.57 18.50 6.19
CA ARG A 112 -20.77 19.08 5.09
C ARG A 112 -19.28 18.89 5.27
N LEU A 113 -18.77 19.10 6.48
CA LEU A 113 -17.34 18.93 6.75
C LEU A 113 -16.94 17.45 6.67
N GLN A 114 -17.77 16.53 7.16
CA GLN A 114 -17.52 15.10 7.05
C GLN A 114 -17.52 14.62 5.60
N GLU A 115 -18.49 15.06 4.80
CA GLU A 115 -18.56 14.76 3.37
C GLU A 115 -17.32 15.25 2.64
N ARG A 116 -16.93 16.50 2.90
CA ARG A 116 -15.73 17.05 2.27
C ARG A 116 -14.44 16.32 2.67
N ALA A 117 -14.31 15.97 3.93
CA ALA A 117 -13.18 15.17 4.40
C ALA A 117 -13.13 13.81 3.71
N THR A 118 -14.27 13.12 3.62
CA THR A 118 -14.40 11.83 2.93
C THR A 118 -14.03 11.93 1.46
N GLU A 119 -14.52 12.94 0.76
CA GLU A 119 -14.15 13.17 -0.65
C GLU A 119 -12.66 13.34 -0.84
N LEU A 120 -12.00 14.13 0.01
CA LEU A 120 -10.56 14.36 -0.07
C LEU A 120 -9.77 13.08 0.24
N GLU A 121 -10.17 12.33 1.24
CA GLU A 121 -9.54 11.03 1.58
C GLU A 121 -9.63 10.05 0.41
N ILE A 122 -10.81 9.93 -0.21
CA ILE A 122 -11.02 9.07 -1.37
C ILE A 122 -10.18 9.54 -2.55
N ARG A 123 -10.12 10.84 -2.81
CA ARG A 123 -9.35 11.42 -3.92
C ARG A 123 -7.85 11.15 -3.73
N ILE A 124 -7.31 11.42 -2.55
CA ILE A 124 -5.90 11.18 -2.25
C ILE A 124 -5.56 9.69 -2.40
N LYS A 125 -6.37 8.81 -1.80
CA LYS A 125 -6.19 7.37 -1.93
C LYS A 125 -6.21 6.91 -3.38
N ALA A 126 -7.20 7.32 -4.15
CA ALA A 126 -7.33 6.94 -5.56
C ALA A 126 -6.12 7.38 -6.38
N GLN A 127 -5.59 8.58 -6.12
CA GLN A 127 -4.43 9.10 -6.81
C GLN A 127 -3.15 8.34 -6.43
N LEU A 128 -2.92 8.08 -5.15
CA LEU A 128 -1.75 7.32 -4.69
C LEU A 128 -1.74 5.89 -5.26
N PHE A 129 -2.87 5.20 -5.23
CA PHE A 129 -2.99 3.86 -5.79
C PHE A 129 -2.92 3.86 -7.32
N GLY A 130 -3.50 4.85 -7.98
CA GLY A 130 -3.49 4.97 -9.44
C GLY A 130 -2.10 5.24 -10.02
N GLU A 131 -1.26 5.97 -9.32
CA GLU A 131 0.11 6.29 -9.74
C GLU A 131 1.12 5.20 -9.40
N ALA A 132 0.84 4.36 -8.41
CA ALA A 132 1.74 3.29 -8.01
C ALA A 132 1.83 2.21 -9.09
N ARG A 133 3.05 1.75 -9.38
CA ARG A 133 3.32 0.62 -10.28
C ARG A 133 3.42 -0.69 -9.51
N VAL A 134 3.90 -0.62 -8.28
CA VAL A 134 4.03 -1.75 -7.36
C VAL A 134 3.35 -1.39 -6.04
N ILE A 135 2.45 -2.26 -5.61
CA ILE A 135 1.92 -2.27 -4.25
C ILE A 135 2.69 -3.34 -3.47
N ALA A 136 3.38 -2.95 -2.42
CA ALA A 136 4.24 -3.84 -1.65
C ALA A 136 3.78 -3.98 -0.20
N SER A 137 3.62 -5.21 0.26
CA SER A 137 3.22 -5.51 1.64
C SER A 137 3.77 -6.85 2.11
N THR A 138 3.72 -7.11 3.42
CA THR A 138 3.83 -8.48 3.90
C THR A 138 2.61 -9.28 3.47
N LEU A 139 2.70 -10.61 3.49
CA LEU A 139 1.56 -11.47 3.14
C LEU A 139 0.35 -11.20 4.04
N THR A 140 0.56 -11.06 5.35
CA THR A 140 -0.51 -10.69 6.29
C THR A 140 -0.98 -9.25 6.06
N GLY A 141 -0.07 -8.36 5.65
CA GLY A 141 -0.39 -6.99 5.28
C GLY A 141 -1.31 -6.87 4.07
N ALA A 142 -1.40 -7.91 3.24
CA ALA A 142 -2.36 -7.94 2.12
C ALA A 142 -3.83 -7.95 2.58
N ALA A 143 -4.11 -8.25 3.85
CA ALA A 143 -5.42 -8.10 4.46
C ALA A 143 -5.73 -6.67 4.92
N ASN A 144 -4.80 -5.72 4.77
CA ASN A 144 -5.01 -4.33 5.16
C ASN A 144 -6.26 -3.76 4.47
N ARG A 145 -7.03 -2.97 5.23
CA ARG A 145 -8.26 -2.34 4.73
C ARG A 145 -8.06 -1.51 3.46
N LEU A 146 -6.86 -0.95 3.26
CA LEU A 146 -6.53 -0.18 2.07
C LEU A 146 -6.57 -1.02 0.79
N LEU A 147 -6.37 -2.33 0.91
CA LEU A 147 -6.35 -3.27 -0.20
C LEU A 147 -7.68 -3.99 -0.42
N VAL A 148 -8.69 -3.73 0.40
CA VAL A 148 -10.03 -4.32 0.24
C VAL A 148 -10.63 -3.85 -1.09
N GLY A 149 -11.10 -4.80 -1.89
CA GLY A 149 -11.66 -4.53 -3.22
C GLY A 149 -10.63 -4.30 -4.32
N GLN A 150 -9.35 -4.20 -4.00
CA GLN A 150 -8.28 -4.08 -4.99
C GLN A 150 -8.02 -5.43 -5.67
N LYS A 151 -7.87 -5.41 -6.98
CA LYS A 151 -7.52 -6.57 -7.80
C LYS A 151 -6.31 -6.27 -8.66
N TYR A 152 -5.43 -7.26 -8.81
CA TYR A 152 -4.20 -7.15 -9.60
C TYR A 152 -4.11 -8.32 -10.57
N GLN A 153 -3.41 -8.14 -11.67
CA GLN A 153 -3.18 -9.21 -12.64
C GLN A 153 -2.19 -10.24 -12.08
N THR A 154 -1.10 -9.77 -11.49
CA THR A 154 0.01 -10.63 -11.03
C THR A 154 0.42 -10.29 -9.60
N LEU A 155 0.65 -11.34 -8.82
CA LEU A 155 1.25 -11.31 -7.49
C LEU A 155 2.61 -11.98 -7.53
N PHE A 156 3.61 -11.33 -6.94
CA PHE A 156 4.93 -11.89 -6.67
C PHE A 156 5.06 -12.15 -5.18
N ILE A 157 5.44 -13.35 -4.79
CA ILE A 157 5.70 -13.72 -3.39
C ILE A 157 7.16 -14.13 -3.25
N ASP A 158 7.91 -13.43 -2.40
CA ASP A 158 9.22 -13.84 -1.94
C ASP A 158 9.13 -14.57 -0.60
N GLU A 159 10.13 -15.38 -0.28
CA GLU A 159 10.15 -16.23 0.90
C GLU A 159 8.94 -17.20 0.96
N ALA A 160 8.43 -17.64 -0.18
CA ALA A 160 7.21 -18.45 -0.25
C ALA A 160 7.32 -19.76 0.51
N ALA A 161 8.53 -20.37 0.56
CA ALA A 161 8.77 -21.60 1.30
C ALA A 161 8.66 -21.43 2.82
N GLN A 162 8.83 -20.21 3.33
CA GLN A 162 8.75 -19.90 4.77
C GLN A 162 7.36 -19.39 5.17
N ALA A 163 6.51 -19.09 4.18
CA ALA A 163 5.20 -18.51 4.42
C ALA A 163 4.19 -19.57 4.87
N LEU A 164 3.35 -19.18 5.83
CA LEU A 164 2.18 -19.98 6.19
C LEU A 164 1.17 -19.97 5.04
N GLU A 165 0.62 -21.12 4.72
CA GLU A 165 -0.35 -21.29 3.64
C GLU A 165 -1.53 -20.29 3.76
N ALA A 166 -2.09 -20.14 4.96
CA ALA A 166 -3.19 -19.22 5.20
C ALA A 166 -2.86 -17.77 4.83
N ALA A 167 -1.62 -17.32 5.11
CA ALA A 167 -1.18 -15.96 4.75
C ALA A 167 -1.06 -15.77 3.24
N CYS A 168 -0.59 -16.79 2.51
CA CYS A 168 -0.53 -16.77 1.06
C CYS A 168 -1.92 -16.61 0.42
N TRP A 169 -2.92 -17.29 0.94
CA TRP A 169 -4.28 -17.23 0.40
C TRP A 169 -4.90 -15.83 0.47
N ILE A 170 -4.54 -15.03 1.48
CA ILE A 170 -5.01 -13.64 1.59
C ILE A 170 -4.62 -12.84 0.35
N ALA A 171 -3.36 -12.95 -0.06
CA ALA A 171 -2.83 -12.25 -1.23
C ALA A 171 -3.31 -12.88 -2.56
N ILE A 172 -3.33 -14.21 -2.65
CA ILE A 172 -3.69 -14.95 -3.86
C ILE A 172 -5.12 -14.63 -4.33
N ARG A 173 -6.05 -14.40 -3.42
CA ARG A 173 -7.43 -14.04 -3.76
C ARG A 173 -7.56 -12.71 -4.53
N LYS A 174 -6.54 -11.89 -4.54
CA LYS A 174 -6.54 -10.57 -5.18
C LYS A 174 -6.00 -10.57 -6.60
N VAL A 175 -5.59 -11.72 -7.12
CA VAL A 175 -4.84 -11.79 -8.37
C VAL A 175 -5.28 -12.95 -9.27
N HIS A 176 -4.91 -12.85 -10.55
CA HIS A 176 -5.15 -13.90 -11.55
C HIS A 176 -3.92 -14.80 -11.75
N ARG A 177 -2.73 -14.28 -11.49
CA ARG A 177 -1.46 -14.99 -11.69
C ARG A 177 -0.54 -14.82 -10.50
N VAL A 178 0.17 -15.88 -10.15
CA VAL A 178 1.11 -15.89 -9.01
C VAL A 178 2.49 -16.34 -9.47
N VAL A 179 3.51 -15.62 -9.02
CA VAL A 179 4.92 -15.98 -9.17
C VAL A 179 5.51 -16.15 -7.78
N LEU A 180 6.03 -17.33 -7.48
CA LEU A 180 6.59 -17.69 -6.18
C LEU A 180 8.11 -17.77 -6.27
N ALA A 181 8.80 -17.16 -5.30
CA ALA A 181 10.22 -17.31 -5.07
C ALA A 181 10.46 -17.78 -3.64
N GLY A 182 11.33 -18.74 -3.45
CA GLY A 182 11.57 -19.26 -2.10
C GLY A 182 12.30 -20.56 -2.03
#